data_6fd07540310d22ca0f24ed4bf2f91f3f
#
_entry.id   6fd07540310d22ca0f24ed4bf2f91f3f
#
_cell.length_a   1.000
_cell.length_b   1.000
_cell.length_c   1.000
_cell.angle_alpha   90.00
_cell.angle_beta   90.00
_cell.angle_gamma   90.00
#
_symmetry.space_group_name_H-M   'P 1'
#
loop_
_entity.id
_entity.type
_entity.pdbx_description
1 polymer ?
#
loop_
_entity_poly.entity_id
_entity_poly.type
_entity_poly.pdbx_seq_one_letter_code
_entity_poly.pdbx_strand_id
1 'polypeptide(L)'
;MQKTVILIVAFNFSVNAMAQNVAINTDGAPAHASAMLDIKSPNKGLLIPRVSLLSDTDIATISNPQVTLLIYNNNNALPDGDGYYYWNGAKWIKLATRVNLANLAWNIAGNASTNPVNDFISTTDNKPLVFNTNNTLSGKIDPVPNNTF
;
A
#
# COMPACT_ATOMS: atom_id res chain seq x y z
N MET A 1 -15.47 73.60 28.62
CA MET A 1 -14.99 72.63 27.61
C MET A 1 -14.86 71.27 28.31
N GLN A 2 -15.80 70.38 28.07
CA GLN A 2 -15.84 69.05 28.70
C GLN A 2 -15.06 68.10 27.79
N LYS A 3 -13.95 67.46 28.28
CA LYS A 3 -13.18 66.49 27.53
C LYS A 3 -13.83 65.10 27.71
N THR A 4 -14.43 64.60 26.68
CA THR A 4 -14.94 63.26 26.63
C THR A 4 -13.77 62.28 26.43
N VAL A 5 -13.52 61.45 27.43
CA VAL A 5 -12.53 60.35 27.34
C VAL A 5 -13.27 59.10 26.79
N ILE A 6 -12.95 58.69 25.57
CA ILE A 6 -13.46 57.46 25.00
C ILE A 6 -12.53 56.32 25.48
N LEU A 7 -13.03 55.46 26.32
CA LEU A 7 -12.36 54.24 26.78
C LEU A 7 -12.64 53.11 25.76
N ILE A 8 -11.68 52.79 24.93
CA ILE A 8 -11.75 51.61 24.02
C ILE A 8 -11.35 50.37 24.82
N VAL A 9 -12.36 49.56 25.19
CA VAL A 9 -12.15 48.22 25.76
C VAL A 9 -11.87 47.26 24.62
N ALA A 10 -10.58 46.91 24.41
CA ALA A 10 -10.21 45.81 23.49
C ALA A 10 -10.58 44.48 24.13
N PHE A 11 -11.64 43.87 23.66
CA PHE A 11 -12.02 42.53 24.06
C PHE A 11 -11.14 41.52 23.31
N ASN A 12 -10.10 41.01 23.98
CA ASN A 12 -9.27 39.91 23.42
C ASN A 12 -10.05 38.60 23.48
N PHE A 13 -10.64 38.20 22.33
CA PHE A 13 -11.25 36.91 22.18
C PHE A 13 -10.14 35.87 21.84
N SER A 14 -9.61 35.18 22.84
CA SER A 14 -8.69 34.09 22.64
C SER A 14 -9.48 32.87 22.13
N VAL A 15 -9.47 32.67 20.82
CA VAL A 15 -10.00 31.44 20.23
C VAL A 15 -8.95 30.34 20.42
N ASN A 16 -9.20 29.42 21.35
CA ASN A 16 -8.43 28.18 21.41
C ASN A 16 -8.81 27.32 20.22
N ALA A 17 -8.09 27.46 19.10
CA ALA A 17 -8.20 26.54 17.98
C ALA A 17 -7.51 25.22 18.36
N MET A 18 -8.27 24.29 18.86
CA MET A 18 -7.81 22.90 19.02
C MET A 18 -7.81 22.29 17.61
N ALA A 19 -6.63 22.09 17.04
CA ALA A 19 -6.48 21.33 15.80
C ALA A 19 -6.80 19.87 16.11
N GLN A 20 -8.06 19.52 15.89
CA GLN A 20 -8.54 18.13 15.95
C GLN A 20 -8.37 17.50 14.58
N ASN A 21 -9.02 16.39 14.34
CA ASN A 21 -8.97 15.65 13.08
C ASN A 21 -9.32 16.54 11.86
N VAL A 22 -8.69 16.27 10.72
CA VAL A 22 -8.93 17.00 9.47
C VAL A 22 -9.96 16.23 8.64
N ALA A 23 -11.07 16.88 8.30
CA ALA A 23 -12.05 16.38 7.35
C ALA A 23 -11.95 17.14 6.02
N ILE A 24 -11.90 16.43 4.90
CA ILE A 24 -12.01 16.99 3.54
C ILE A 24 -13.23 16.35 2.88
N ASN A 25 -14.33 17.09 2.82
CA ASN A 25 -15.60 16.62 2.25
C ASN A 25 -16.41 17.77 1.68
N THR A 26 -17.54 17.47 1.04
CA THR A 26 -18.46 18.44 0.45
C THR A 26 -19.73 18.65 1.28
N ASP A 27 -19.94 17.84 2.30
CA ASP A 27 -21.14 17.88 3.16
C ASP A 27 -20.91 18.57 4.52
N GLY A 28 -19.67 19.02 4.81
CA GLY A 28 -19.32 19.70 6.06
C GLY A 28 -19.32 18.78 7.28
N ALA A 29 -19.39 17.46 7.10
CA ALA A 29 -19.36 16.52 8.21
C ALA A 29 -17.99 16.54 8.93
N PRO A 30 -17.96 16.39 10.26
CA PRO A 30 -16.69 16.23 10.98
C PRO A 30 -15.98 14.94 10.57
N ALA A 31 -14.66 14.90 10.73
CA ALA A 31 -13.90 13.68 10.55
C ALA A 31 -14.36 12.58 11.50
N HIS A 32 -14.29 11.32 11.05
CA HIS A 32 -14.58 10.18 11.92
C HIS A 32 -13.64 10.17 13.12
N ALA A 33 -14.15 9.82 14.30
CA ALA A 33 -13.42 9.92 15.58
C ALA A 33 -12.11 9.08 15.61
N SER A 34 -12.00 8.04 14.78
CA SER A 34 -10.80 7.20 14.66
C SER A 34 -9.80 7.67 13.59
N ALA A 35 -10.10 8.78 12.87
CA ALA A 35 -9.26 9.26 11.78
C ALA A 35 -8.63 10.62 12.14
N MET A 36 -7.34 10.77 11.89
CA MET A 36 -6.65 12.07 11.91
C MET A 36 -6.90 12.85 10.62
N LEU A 37 -7.08 12.14 9.51
CA LEU A 37 -7.46 12.68 8.21
C LEU A 37 -8.60 11.82 7.65
N ASP A 38 -9.73 12.43 7.36
CA ASP A 38 -10.92 11.81 6.78
C ASP A 38 -11.25 12.51 5.45
N ILE A 39 -11.14 11.79 4.35
CA ILE A 39 -11.40 12.32 3.01
C ILE A 39 -12.60 11.60 2.41
N LYS A 40 -13.70 12.33 2.21
CA LYS A 40 -14.95 11.79 1.67
C LYS A 40 -15.35 12.55 0.42
N SER A 41 -15.51 11.83 -0.68
CA SER A 41 -16.00 12.39 -1.94
C SER A 41 -16.74 11.31 -2.75
N PRO A 42 -17.85 11.63 -3.43
CA PRO A 42 -18.55 10.70 -4.31
C PRO A 42 -17.82 10.47 -5.64
N ASN A 43 -16.91 11.37 -6.06
CA ASN A 43 -16.32 11.37 -7.41
C ASN A 43 -14.87 11.87 -7.48
N LYS A 44 -14.19 12.03 -6.35
CA LYS A 44 -12.78 12.44 -6.30
C LYS A 44 -11.99 11.47 -5.41
N GLY A 45 -10.72 11.25 -5.74
CA GLY A 45 -9.79 10.44 -4.97
C GLY A 45 -8.69 11.28 -4.32
N LEU A 46 -7.77 10.60 -3.65
CA LEU A 46 -6.56 11.18 -3.10
C LEU A 46 -5.39 10.96 -4.08
N LEU A 47 -4.73 12.03 -4.46
CA LEU A 47 -3.43 11.97 -5.12
C LEU A 47 -2.34 12.15 -4.07
N ILE A 48 -1.65 11.05 -3.74
CA ILE A 48 -0.47 11.08 -2.88
C ILE A 48 0.75 11.57 -3.67
N PRO A 49 1.87 11.93 -3.01
CA PRO A 49 3.10 12.34 -3.69
C PRO A 49 3.54 11.32 -4.75
N ARG A 50 3.82 11.84 -5.94
CA ARG A 50 4.31 11.07 -7.08
C ARG A 50 5.77 11.34 -7.28
N VAL A 51 6.59 10.30 -7.25
CA VAL A 51 8.05 10.38 -7.33
C VAL A 51 8.58 9.37 -8.34
N SER A 52 9.78 9.60 -8.84
CA SER A 52 10.48 8.67 -9.71
C SER A 52 11.63 8.05 -8.92
N LEU A 53 11.39 6.89 -8.34
CA LEU A 53 12.44 6.15 -7.62
C LEU A 53 13.50 5.63 -8.59
N LEU A 54 14.75 5.64 -8.16
CA LEU A 54 15.88 5.12 -8.95
C LEU A 54 16.06 3.61 -8.78
N SER A 55 15.67 3.09 -7.60
CA SER A 55 15.69 1.65 -7.26
C SER A 55 14.72 1.38 -6.12
N ASP A 56 14.52 0.11 -5.78
CA ASP A 56 13.75 -0.28 -4.58
C ASP A 56 14.44 0.10 -3.26
N THR A 57 15.74 0.36 -3.27
CA THR A 57 16.51 0.84 -2.11
C THR A 57 16.84 2.33 -2.16
N ASP A 58 16.21 3.07 -3.07
CA ASP A 58 16.48 4.49 -3.27
C ASP A 58 16.14 5.33 -2.03
N ILE A 59 17.16 5.97 -1.46
CA ILE A 59 17.06 6.95 -0.36
C ILE A 59 17.57 8.33 -0.78
N ALA A 60 17.87 8.52 -2.08
CA ALA A 60 18.33 9.80 -2.61
C ALA A 60 17.13 10.65 -3.07
N THR A 61 16.14 10.05 -3.73
CA THR A 61 14.92 10.73 -4.18
C THR A 61 14.09 11.23 -3.00
N ILE A 62 13.96 10.41 -1.96
CA ILE A 62 13.38 10.82 -0.67
C ILE A 62 14.42 10.50 0.40
N SER A 63 15.05 11.52 0.95
CA SER A 63 16.08 11.35 1.97
C SER A 63 15.46 10.92 3.31
N ASN A 64 16.05 9.90 3.92
CA ASN A 64 15.64 9.38 5.22
C ASN A 64 14.12 9.07 5.33
N PRO A 65 13.57 8.23 4.42
CA PRO A 65 12.14 7.96 4.41
C PRO A 65 11.70 7.27 5.70
N GLN A 66 10.58 7.73 6.27
CA GLN A 66 9.99 7.09 7.44
C GLN A 66 9.34 5.76 7.06
N VAL A 67 9.43 4.78 7.97
CA VAL A 67 8.72 3.50 7.81
C VAL A 67 7.23 3.78 7.63
N THR A 68 6.59 3.09 6.71
CA THR A 68 5.19 3.25 6.26
C THR A 68 4.91 4.47 5.38
N LEU A 69 5.92 5.29 5.04
CA LEU A 69 5.73 6.39 4.08
C LEU A 69 5.18 5.83 2.76
N LEU A 70 4.03 6.34 2.33
CA LEU A 70 3.32 5.91 1.13
C LEU A 70 3.53 6.92 0.00
N ILE A 71 3.88 6.42 -1.18
CA ILE A 71 4.08 7.20 -2.42
C ILE A 71 3.50 6.48 -3.63
N TYR A 72 3.34 7.21 -4.73
CA TYR A 72 3.18 6.63 -6.06
C TYR A 72 4.50 6.78 -6.84
N ASN A 73 5.14 5.65 -7.16
CA ASN A 73 6.30 5.63 -8.06
C ASN A 73 5.83 5.68 -9.51
N ASN A 74 6.34 6.62 -10.29
CA ASN A 74 6.05 6.77 -11.72
C ASN A 74 7.20 6.28 -12.64
N ASN A 75 8.25 5.68 -12.08
CA ASN A 75 9.31 5.05 -12.83
C ASN A 75 8.95 3.58 -13.16
N ASN A 76 8.60 3.32 -14.41
CA ASN A 76 8.27 1.97 -14.88
C ASN A 76 9.51 1.08 -15.15
N ALA A 77 10.71 1.62 -15.01
CA ALA A 77 11.96 0.86 -15.21
C ALA A 77 12.37 0.05 -13.95
N LEU A 78 11.70 0.25 -12.81
CA LEU A 78 11.91 -0.62 -11.65
C LEU A 78 11.44 -2.05 -11.96
N PRO A 79 12.00 -3.09 -11.31
CA PRO A 79 11.58 -4.48 -11.51
C PRO A 79 10.07 -4.70 -11.36
N ASP A 80 9.44 -4.01 -10.40
CA ASP A 80 8.00 -4.07 -10.15
C ASP A 80 7.21 -2.97 -10.90
N GLY A 81 7.88 -2.10 -11.67
CA GLY A 81 7.28 -1.03 -12.47
C GLY A 81 6.72 0.12 -11.64
N ASP A 82 5.82 0.89 -12.25
CA ASP A 82 5.09 1.98 -11.59
C ASP A 82 4.00 1.47 -10.65
N GLY A 83 3.56 2.31 -9.70
CA GLY A 83 2.51 1.98 -8.75
C GLY A 83 2.66 2.59 -7.37
N TYR A 84 1.82 2.13 -6.44
CA TYR A 84 1.90 2.53 -5.04
C TYR A 84 2.99 1.74 -4.32
N TYR A 85 3.84 2.46 -3.58
CA TYR A 85 4.93 1.89 -2.80
C TYR A 85 4.91 2.46 -1.39
N TYR A 86 5.34 1.65 -0.43
CA TYR A 86 5.63 2.11 0.92
C TYR A 86 7.05 1.73 1.35
N TRP A 87 7.64 2.55 2.21
CA TRP A 87 8.96 2.27 2.79
C TRP A 87 8.81 1.33 3.99
N ASN A 88 9.53 0.20 3.98
CA ASN A 88 9.51 -0.77 5.09
C ASN A 88 10.64 -0.62 6.11
N GLY A 89 11.49 0.41 5.96
CA GLY A 89 12.68 0.64 6.77
C GLY A 89 13.99 0.24 6.09
N ALA A 90 13.93 -0.57 5.01
CA ALA A 90 15.09 -1.02 4.25
C ALA A 90 14.92 -0.81 2.74
N LYS A 91 13.70 -0.93 2.24
CA LYS A 91 13.40 -0.76 0.81
C LYS A 91 11.94 -0.36 0.57
N TRP A 92 11.68 0.13 -0.64
CA TRP A 92 10.36 0.43 -1.16
C TRP A 92 9.67 -0.86 -1.60
N ILE A 93 8.52 -1.15 -1.00
CA ILE A 93 7.70 -2.32 -1.30
C ILE A 93 6.47 -1.87 -2.09
N LYS A 94 6.28 -2.44 -3.27
CA LYS A 94 5.08 -2.20 -4.06
C LYS A 94 3.85 -2.81 -3.39
N LEU A 95 2.77 -2.06 -3.32
CA LEU A 95 1.46 -2.61 -2.96
C LEU A 95 0.99 -3.50 -4.11
N ALA A 96 0.82 -4.78 -3.80
CA ALA A 96 0.38 -5.76 -4.78
C ALA A 96 -1.04 -5.45 -5.27
N THR A 97 -1.22 -5.52 -6.58
CA THR A 97 -2.54 -5.50 -7.20
C THR A 97 -2.96 -6.93 -7.57
N ARG A 98 -4.26 -7.15 -7.78
CA ARG A 98 -4.77 -8.46 -8.21
C ARG A 98 -4.08 -8.98 -9.48
N VAL A 99 -3.72 -8.07 -10.39
CA VAL A 99 -3.03 -8.43 -11.64
C VAL A 99 -1.62 -8.97 -11.38
N ASN A 100 -0.91 -8.39 -10.40
CA ASN A 100 0.45 -8.84 -10.05
C ASN A 100 0.43 -10.18 -9.32
N LEU A 101 -0.61 -10.44 -8.52
CA LEU A 101 -0.78 -11.72 -7.82
C LEU A 101 -1.10 -12.88 -8.78
N ALA A 102 -1.77 -12.60 -9.90
CA ALA A 102 -2.09 -13.61 -10.90
C ALA A 102 -0.83 -14.25 -11.54
N ASN A 103 0.29 -13.50 -11.56
CA ASN A 103 1.57 -14.00 -12.10
C ASN A 103 2.49 -14.59 -11.03
N LEU A 104 2.12 -14.47 -9.74
CA LEU A 104 2.93 -14.93 -8.59
C LEU A 104 2.36 -16.16 -7.91
N ALA A 105 1.15 -16.59 -8.29
CA ALA A 105 0.47 -17.70 -7.67
C ALA A 105 -0.21 -18.60 -8.71
N TRP A 106 -0.27 -19.88 -8.42
CA TRP A 106 -1.09 -20.80 -9.20
C TRP A 106 -2.57 -20.54 -8.91
N ASN A 107 -3.34 -20.20 -9.95
CA ASN A 107 -4.76 -19.84 -9.81
C ASN A 107 -5.62 -21.09 -9.60
N ILE A 108 -6.64 -20.98 -8.73
CA ILE A 108 -7.60 -22.06 -8.48
C ILE A 108 -8.45 -22.41 -9.72
N ALA A 109 -8.60 -21.48 -10.67
CA ALA A 109 -9.27 -21.70 -11.95
C ALA A 109 -8.30 -22.16 -13.07
N GLY A 110 -7.03 -22.42 -12.71
CA GLY A 110 -5.97 -22.73 -13.66
C GLY A 110 -5.30 -21.48 -14.24
N ASN A 111 -4.13 -21.67 -14.83
CA ASN A 111 -3.36 -20.65 -15.53
C ASN A 111 -3.37 -20.94 -17.03
N ALA A 112 -3.53 -19.91 -17.85
CA ALA A 112 -3.43 -20.01 -19.30
C ALA A 112 -2.02 -19.60 -19.76
N SER A 113 -1.61 -20.09 -20.94
CA SER A 113 -0.32 -19.75 -21.58
C SER A 113 0.90 -20.07 -20.71
N THR A 114 0.83 -21.12 -19.91
CA THR A 114 1.94 -21.59 -19.09
C THR A 114 3.04 -22.22 -19.93
N ASN A 115 4.29 -21.96 -19.55
CA ASN A 115 5.47 -22.63 -20.09
C ASN A 115 5.95 -23.68 -19.09
N PRO A 116 5.87 -24.99 -19.41
CA PRO A 116 6.20 -26.06 -18.46
C PRO A 116 7.70 -26.08 -18.02
N VAL A 117 8.55 -25.30 -18.67
CA VAL A 117 9.96 -25.13 -18.24
C VAL A 117 10.09 -24.17 -17.06
N ASN A 118 9.20 -23.14 -17.00
CA ASN A 118 9.31 -22.05 -16.01
C ASN A 118 8.10 -21.98 -15.06
N ASP A 119 6.94 -22.49 -15.50
CA ASP A 119 5.67 -22.35 -14.80
C ASP A 119 5.20 -23.74 -14.33
N PHE A 120 5.55 -24.11 -13.11
CA PHE A 120 5.22 -25.42 -12.56
C PHE A 120 4.87 -25.34 -11.07
N ILE A 121 4.09 -26.29 -10.58
CA ILE A 121 3.91 -26.56 -9.16
C ILE A 121 4.91 -27.63 -8.77
N SER A 122 5.94 -27.26 -7.98
CA SER A 122 6.92 -28.23 -7.49
C SER A 122 7.57 -27.79 -6.19
N THR A 123 8.33 -28.70 -5.59
CA THR A 123 9.37 -28.37 -4.62
C THR A 123 10.71 -28.19 -5.32
N THR A 124 11.54 -27.29 -4.82
CA THR A 124 12.89 -27.04 -5.36
C THR A 124 13.96 -27.83 -4.60
N ASP A 125 13.56 -28.62 -3.63
CA ASP A 125 14.40 -29.48 -2.81
C ASP A 125 13.98 -30.96 -2.98
N ASN A 126 14.76 -31.88 -2.41
CA ASN A 126 14.45 -33.31 -2.46
C ASN A 126 13.37 -33.70 -1.43
N LYS A 127 12.20 -33.00 -1.51
CA LYS A 127 11.01 -33.26 -0.67
C LYS A 127 9.81 -33.55 -1.54
N PRO A 128 8.88 -34.39 -1.06
CA PRO A 128 7.63 -34.64 -1.78
C PRO A 128 6.77 -33.37 -1.96
N LEU A 129 6.11 -33.24 -3.10
CA LEU A 129 4.96 -32.35 -3.24
C LEU A 129 3.75 -33.04 -2.65
N VAL A 130 3.10 -32.42 -1.66
CA VAL A 130 2.03 -33.01 -0.85
C VAL A 130 0.71 -32.31 -1.11
N PHE A 131 -0.35 -33.08 -1.31
CA PHE A 131 -1.72 -32.59 -1.42
C PHE A 131 -2.53 -33.05 -0.20
N ASN A 132 -3.12 -32.11 0.51
CA ASN A 132 -3.93 -32.37 1.71
C ASN A 132 -5.38 -31.94 1.48
N THR A 133 -6.31 -32.70 2.04
CA THR A 133 -7.72 -32.34 2.18
C THR A 133 -8.06 -32.38 3.67
N ASN A 134 -8.62 -31.29 4.22
CA ASN A 134 -8.93 -31.16 5.65
C ASN A 134 -7.75 -31.54 6.56
N ASN A 135 -6.54 -30.99 6.25
CA ASN A 135 -5.27 -31.28 6.92
C ASN A 135 -4.83 -32.74 6.94
N THR A 136 -5.47 -33.59 6.12
CA THR A 136 -5.13 -35.02 5.98
C THR A 136 -4.49 -35.24 4.62
N LEU A 137 -3.43 -36.04 4.58
CA LEU A 137 -2.74 -36.40 3.34
C LEU A 137 -3.72 -37.08 2.38
N SER A 138 -3.93 -36.47 1.22
CA SER A 138 -4.78 -37.00 0.14
C SER A 138 -3.96 -37.53 -1.04
N GLY A 139 -2.74 -37.02 -1.20
CA GLY A 139 -1.83 -37.49 -2.24
C GLY A 139 -0.46 -36.86 -2.10
N LYS A 140 0.56 -37.48 -2.70
CA LYS A 140 1.91 -36.93 -2.78
C LYS A 140 2.61 -37.38 -4.06
N ILE A 141 3.57 -36.55 -4.50
CA ILE A 141 4.51 -36.89 -5.53
C ILE A 141 5.87 -36.93 -4.87
N ASP A 142 6.47 -38.12 -4.82
CA ASP A 142 7.79 -38.32 -4.21
C ASP A 142 8.91 -37.90 -5.17
N PRO A 143 10.03 -37.40 -4.66
CA PRO A 143 11.19 -37.04 -5.48
C PRO A 143 11.95 -38.30 -5.95
N VAL A 144 11.38 -39.01 -6.90
CA VAL A 144 12.02 -40.18 -7.55
C VAL A 144 12.28 -39.91 -9.02
N PRO A 145 13.38 -40.43 -9.58
CA PRO A 145 13.82 -40.03 -10.92
C PRO A 145 12.94 -40.52 -12.07
N ASN A 146 11.73 -40.96 -11.94
CA ASN A 146 10.85 -41.37 -13.05
C ASN A 146 9.39 -41.51 -12.62
N ASN A 147 8.78 -40.48 -12.05
CA ASN A 147 7.31 -40.45 -11.92
C ASN A 147 6.68 -40.07 -13.27
N THR A 148 6.36 -41.04 -14.08
CA THR A 148 5.38 -40.90 -15.19
C THR A 148 4.05 -41.42 -14.71
N PHE A 149 3.04 -40.57 -14.76
CA PHE A 149 1.63 -40.93 -14.53
C PHE A 149 1.02 -41.49 -15.78
#